data_ebdbee56499ed2a78ccf727f3e0fde19
#
_entry.id   ebdbee56499ed2a78ccf727f3e0fde19
#
_cell.length_a   1.000
_cell.length_b   1.000
_cell.length_c   1.000
_cell.angle_alpha   90.00
_cell.angle_beta   90.00
_cell.angle_gamma   90.00
#
_symmetry.space_group_name_H-M   'P 1'
#
loop_
_entity.id
_entity.type
_entity.pdbx_description
1 polymer ?
#
loop_
_entity_poly.entity_id
_entity_poly.type
_entity_poly.pdbx_seq_one_letter_code
_entity_poly.pdbx_strand_id
1 'polypeptide(L)'
;MIIFELKSGKEAAFNLTETELIDMDLDHGGDLSEQIREAMKDEDTFTMYKFMKEVILRSYGVRYGSDDKMFVKNSLLTREFAVSRDFDEVTKAILKSQNVTVKFMEGIMSEKTLRVRRRKS
;
A
#
# COMPACT_ATOMS: atom_id res chain seq x y z
N MET A 1 -1.79 9.73 -2.56
CA MET A 1 -1.58 9.23 -1.17
C MET A 1 -2.87 8.66 -0.61
N ILE A 2 -2.78 7.56 0.07
CA ILE A 2 -3.91 6.99 0.82
C ILE A 2 -3.58 7.03 2.31
N ILE A 3 -4.56 7.45 3.11
CA ILE A 3 -4.46 7.43 4.57
C ILE A 3 -5.54 6.51 5.11
N PHE A 4 -5.13 5.46 5.83
CA PHE A 4 -6.03 4.54 6.51
C PHE A 4 -6.22 4.94 7.96
N GLU A 5 -7.47 5.00 8.40
CA GLU A 5 -7.80 5.12 9.81
C GLU A 5 -7.81 3.72 10.44
N LEU A 6 -6.91 3.50 11.39
CA LEU A 6 -6.74 2.21 12.05
C LEU A 6 -7.65 2.06 13.27
N LYS A 7 -7.86 0.83 13.68
CA LYS A 7 -8.67 0.51 14.88
C LYS A 7 -8.13 1.17 16.14
N SER A 8 -6.82 1.37 16.21
CA SER A 8 -6.15 2.05 17.33
C SER A 8 -6.44 3.55 17.42
N GLY A 9 -7.05 4.14 16.38
CA GLY A 9 -7.19 5.57 16.23
C GLY A 9 -6.01 6.24 15.55
N LYS A 10 -4.94 5.53 15.30
CA LYS A 10 -3.79 6.01 14.52
C LYS A 10 -4.12 5.96 13.04
N GLU A 11 -3.29 6.65 12.25
CA GLU A 11 -3.38 6.64 10.80
C GLU A 11 -2.15 5.96 10.20
N ALA A 12 -2.33 5.26 9.09
CA ALA A 12 -1.25 4.72 8.27
C ALA A 12 -1.32 5.37 6.89
N ALA A 13 -0.20 5.91 6.43
CA ALA A 13 -0.14 6.67 5.18
C ALA A 13 0.68 5.92 4.13
N PHE A 14 0.21 5.96 2.87
CA PHE A 14 0.81 5.23 1.76
C PHE A 14 0.88 6.11 0.53
N ASN A 15 2.06 6.19 -0.06
CA ASN A 15 2.28 6.90 -1.31
C ASN A 15 3.39 6.21 -2.10
N LEU A 16 3.17 6.01 -3.38
CA LEU A 16 4.15 5.42 -4.28
C LEU A 16 4.39 6.37 -5.44
N THR A 17 5.63 6.79 -5.63
CA THR A 17 5.99 7.64 -6.77
C THR A 17 6.17 6.81 -8.02
N GLU A 18 6.10 7.46 -9.18
CA GLU A 18 6.38 6.82 -10.46
C GLU A 18 7.75 6.18 -10.51
N THR A 19 8.76 6.87 -9.98
CA THR A 19 10.13 6.35 -9.91
C THR A 19 10.20 5.08 -9.07
N GLU A 20 9.53 5.08 -7.92
CA GLU A 20 9.49 3.88 -7.06
C GLU A 20 8.80 2.71 -7.74
N LEU A 21 7.74 2.99 -8.53
CA LEU A 21 7.06 1.95 -9.30
C LEU A 21 7.95 1.39 -10.40
N ILE A 22 8.71 2.25 -11.08
CA ILE A 22 9.67 1.82 -12.11
C ILE A 22 10.74 0.93 -11.47
N ASP A 23 11.29 1.32 -10.33
CA ASP A 23 12.28 0.52 -9.60
C ASP A 23 11.74 -0.85 -9.23
N MET A 24 10.50 -0.90 -8.75
CA MET A 24 9.83 -2.15 -8.42
C MET A 24 9.63 -3.03 -9.66
N ASP A 25 9.22 -2.44 -10.78
CA ASP A 25 9.05 -3.14 -12.05
C ASP A 25 10.38 -3.76 -12.51
N LEU A 26 11.48 -3.00 -12.44
CA LEU A 26 12.81 -3.48 -12.80
C LEU A 26 13.27 -4.64 -11.90
N ASP A 27 12.97 -4.58 -10.61
CA ASP A 27 13.27 -5.66 -9.65
C ASP A 27 12.56 -6.97 -10.02
N HIS A 28 11.45 -6.88 -10.74
CA HIS A 28 10.66 -8.02 -11.20
C HIS A 28 10.85 -8.36 -12.69
N GLY A 29 11.92 -7.87 -13.30
CA GLY A 29 12.27 -8.22 -14.69
C GLY A 29 11.61 -7.36 -15.75
N GLY A 30 10.95 -6.26 -15.38
CA GLY A 30 10.40 -5.30 -16.33
C GLY A 30 8.98 -5.60 -16.83
N ASP A 31 8.32 -6.63 -16.32
CA ASP A 31 6.96 -7.02 -16.73
C ASP A 31 5.98 -7.18 -15.56
N LEU A 32 6.19 -6.41 -14.49
CA LEU A 32 5.39 -6.53 -13.27
C LEU A 32 3.89 -6.35 -13.51
N SER A 33 3.49 -5.38 -14.32
CA SER A 33 2.08 -5.14 -14.65
C SER A 33 1.43 -6.36 -15.30
N GLU A 34 2.15 -7.03 -16.18
CA GLU A 34 1.68 -8.25 -16.84
C GLU A 34 1.57 -9.41 -15.85
N GLN A 35 2.56 -9.57 -14.98
CA GLN A 35 2.53 -10.61 -13.94
C GLN A 35 1.33 -10.43 -13.01
N ILE A 36 1.03 -9.19 -12.60
CA ILE A 36 -0.12 -8.88 -11.77
C ILE A 36 -1.43 -9.19 -12.52
N ARG A 37 -1.51 -8.80 -13.78
CA ARG A 37 -2.69 -9.05 -14.60
C ARG A 37 -2.98 -10.54 -14.76
N GLU A 38 -1.94 -11.34 -15.02
CA GLU A 38 -2.06 -12.79 -15.13
C GLU A 38 -2.50 -13.41 -13.80
N ALA A 39 -1.94 -12.96 -12.68
CA ALA A 39 -2.33 -13.45 -11.36
C ALA A 39 -3.80 -13.15 -11.05
N MET A 40 -4.29 -11.96 -11.44
CA MET A 40 -5.70 -11.59 -11.27
C MET A 40 -6.60 -12.46 -12.15
N LYS A 41 -6.21 -12.69 -13.40
CA LYS A 41 -6.96 -13.51 -14.36
C LYS A 41 -7.07 -14.96 -13.89
N ASP A 42 -5.99 -15.50 -13.37
CA ASP A 42 -5.91 -16.90 -12.92
C ASP A 42 -6.42 -17.10 -11.49
N GLU A 43 -6.89 -16.03 -10.85
CA GLU A 43 -7.31 -16.02 -9.44
C GLU A 43 -6.21 -16.56 -8.51
N ASP A 44 -4.96 -16.28 -8.85
CA ASP A 44 -3.79 -16.68 -8.07
C ASP A 44 -3.61 -15.77 -6.86
N THR A 45 -4.35 -16.08 -5.80
CA THR A 45 -4.38 -15.27 -4.58
C THR A 45 -3.02 -15.22 -3.88
N PHE A 46 -2.24 -16.26 -3.98
CA PHE A 46 -0.91 -16.32 -3.37
C PHE A 46 0.05 -15.33 -4.03
N THR A 47 0.09 -15.32 -5.38
CA THR A 47 0.91 -14.37 -6.13
C THR A 47 0.45 -12.94 -5.91
N MET A 48 -0.87 -12.70 -5.90
CA MET A 48 -1.42 -11.39 -5.60
C MET A 48 -1.03 -10.91 -4.21
N TYR A 49 -1.08 -11.80 -3.22
CA TYR A 49 -0.65 -11.47 -1.86
C TYR A 49 0.80 -11.02 -1.82
N LYS A 50 1.70 -11.75 -2.50
CA LYS A 50 3.13 -11.39 -2.54
C LYS A 50 3.36 -10.02 -3.13
N PHE A 51 2.74 -9.72 -4.27
CA PHE A 51 2.89 -8.41 -4.92
C PHE A 51 2.29 -7.29 -4.06
N MET A 52 1.12 -7.50 -3.51
CA MET A 52 0.47 -6.47 -2.70
C MET A 52 1.21 -6.21 -1.40
N LYS A 53 1.77 -7.23 -0.79
CA LYS A 53 2.62 -7.06 0.39
C LYS A 53 3.80 -6.15 0.08
N GLU A 54 4.48 -6.36 -1.05
CA GLU A 54 5.59 -5.52 -1.47
C GLU A 54 5.13 -4.07 -1.73
N VAL A 55 4.03 -3.90 -2.44
CA VAL A 55 3.48 -2.57 -2.74
C VAL A 55 3.12 -1.82 -1.47
N ILE A 56 2.44 -2.48 -0.54
CA ILE A 56 2.06 -1.89 0.74
C ILE A 56 3.29 -1.44 1.51
N LEU A 57 4.30 -2.28 1.60
CA LEU A 57 5.52 -1.95 2.34
C LEU A 57 6.35 -0.86 1.68
N ARG A 58 6.46 -0.86 0.34
CA ARG A 58 7.19 0.19 -0.39
C ARG A 58 6.48 1.54 -0.33
N SER A 59 5.16 1.54 -0.23
CA SER A 59 4.37 2.77 -0.20
C SER A 59 4.21 3.36 1.20
N TYR A 60 4.46 2.58 2.25
CA TYR A 60 4.28 3.01 3.62
C TYR A 60 5.26 4.11 4.03
N GLY A 61 4.74 5.09 4.75
CA GLY A 61 5.55 6.12 5.36
C GLY A 61 4.80 6.80 6.49
N VAL A 62 5.49 7.74 7.14
CA VAL A 62 4.95 8.48 8.28
C VAL A 62 4.94 9.97 7.95
N ARG A 63 3.86 10.62 8.34
CA ARG A 63 3.69 12.05 8.16
C ARG A 63 4.16 12.79 9.40
N TYR A 64 4.97 13.82 9.19
CA TYR A 64 5.55 14.63 10.26
C TYR A 64 5.32 16.12 10.00
N GLY A 65 5.53 16.91 11.03
CA GLY A 65 5.44 18.36 10.97
C GLY A 65 4.10 18.87 11.46
N SER A 66 4.03 20.20 11.72
CA SER A 66 2.84 20.85 12.29
C SER A 66 1.61 20.72 11.40
N ASP A 67 1.81 20.58 10.07
CA ASP A 67 0.73 20.48 9.09
C ASP A 67 0.71 19.12 8.40
N ASP A 68 1.42 18.11 8.94
CA ASP A 68 1.60 16.79 8.32
C ASP A 68 2.12 16.86 6.88
N LYS A 69 2.94 17.88 6.57
CA LYS A 69 3.43 18.10 5.21
C LYS A 69 4.62 17.25 4.82
N MET A 70 5.36 16.74 5.79
CA MET A 70 6.50 15.88 5.53
C MET A 70 6.07 14.43 5.55
N PHE A 71 6.34 13.72 4.47
CA PHE A 71 6.11 12.29 4.36
C PHE A 71 7.45 11.58 4.27
N VAL A 72 7.74 10.73 5.24
CA VAL A 72 9.05 10.09 5.39
C VAL A 72 8.92 8.58 5.23
N LYS A 73 9.74 8.03 4.36
CA LYS A 73 9.93 6.58 4.21
C LYS A 73 11.38 6.24 4.58
N ASN A 74 11.57 5.20 5.37
CA ASN A 74 12.89 4.63 5.60
C ASN A 74 12.76 3.16 6.00
N SER A 75 13.88 2.45 5.97
CA SER A 75 13.89 1.00 6.22
C SER A 75 13.48 0.63 7.64
N LEU A 76 13.76 1.48 8.62
CA LEU A 76 13.37 1.22 10.01
C LEU A 76 11.85 1.30 10.18
N LEU A 77 11.25 2.37 9.66
CA LEU A 77 9.79 2.55 9.71
C LEU A 77 9.08 1.40 9.00
N THR A 78 9.57 1.01 7.84
CA THR A 78 9.01 -0.10 7.07
C THR A 78 9.08 -1.42 7.84
N ARG A 79 10.22 -1.71 8.46
CA ARG A 79 10.38 -2.94 9.24
C ARG A 79 9.50 -2.98 10.49
N GLU A 80 9.38 -1.85 11.18
CA GLU A 80 8.48 -1.75 12.33
C GLU A 80 7.02 -1.98 11.93
N PHE A 81 6.61 -1.37 10.82
CA PHE A 81 5.26 -1.55 10.30
C PHE A 81 5.02 -3.01 9.88
N ALA A 82 5.97 -3.63 9.19
CA ALA A 82 5.82 -4.98 8.65
C ALA A 82 5.54 -6.05 9.73
N VAL A 83 5.98 -5.82 10.96
CA VAL A 83 5.74 -6.76 12.08
C VAL A 83 4.60 -6.32 12.99
N SER A 84 3.89 -5.26 12.65
CA SER A 84 2.82 -4.70 13.47
C SER A 84 1.44 -5.29 13.13
N ARG A 85 0.51 -5.15 14.07
CA ARG A 85 -0.90 -5.48 13.84
C ARG A 85 -1.53 -4.52 12.83
N ASP A 86 -0.99 -3.31 12.72
CA ASP A 86 -1.46 -2.31 11.75
C ASP A 86 -1.25 -2.79 10.32
N PHE A 87 -0.11 -3.41 10.04
CA PHE A 87 0.16 -4.02 8.74
C PHE A 87 -0.85 -5.14 8.43
N ASP A 88 -1.15 -5.98 9.41
CA ASP A 88 -2.13 -7.05 9.26
C ASP A 88 -3.52 -6.48 8.94
N GLU A 89 -3.94 -5.45 9.67
CA GLU A 89 -5.22 -4.78 9.45
C GLU A 89 -5.33 -4.18 8.05
N VAL A 90 -4.32 -3.44 7.61
CA VAL A 90 -4.29 -2.80 6.30
C VAL A 90 -4.29 -3.85 5.19
N THR A 91 -3.45 -4.88 5.32
CA THR A 91 -3.33 -5.94 4.33
C THR A 91 -4.66 -6.65 4.12
N LYS A 92 -5.34 -7.00 5.20
CA LYS A 92 -6.67 -7.64 5.14
C LYS A 92 -7.69 -6.73 4.46
N ALA A 93 -7.67 -5.44 4.76
CA ALA A 93 -8.60 -4.49 4.16
C ALA A 93 -8.39 -4.37 2.65
N ILE A 94 -7.13 -4.30 2.21
CA ILE A 94 -6.78 -4.15 0.79
C ILE A 94 -7.09 -5.41 0.00
N LEU A 95 -6.82 -6.58 0.56
CA LEU A 95 -7.01 -7.86 -0.11
C LEU A 95 -8.44 -8.40 -0.02
N LYS A 96 -9.36 -7.65 0.55
CA LYS A 96 -10.75 -8.05 0.71
C LYS A 96 -11.43 -8.36 -0.62
N SER A 97 -11.12 -7.61 -1.68
CA SER A 97 -11.63 -7.84 -3.02
C SER A 97 -10.67 -7.24 -4.05
N GLN A 98 -10.76 -7.71 -5.30
CA GLN A 98 -9.98 -7.16 -6.41
C GLN A 98 -10.26 -5.67 -6.60
N ASN A 99 -11.52 -5.27 -6.44
CA ASN A 99 -11.92 -3.87 -6.58
C ASN A 99 -11.23 -2.96 -5.57
N VAL A 100 -11.14 -3.37 -4.31
CA VAL A 100 -10.43 -2.62 -3.27
C VAL A 100 -8.93 -2.56 -3.56
N THR A 101 -8.35 -3.68 -4.02
CA THR A 101 -6.93 -3.74 -4.40
C THR A 101 -6.62 -2.73 -5.51
N VAL A 102 -7.43 -2.68 -6.56
CA VAL A 102 -7.25 -1.75 -7.68
C VAL A 102 -7.37 -0.30 -7.20
N LYS A 103 -8.36 0.00 -6.38
CA LYS A 103 -8.54 1.35 -5.81
C LYS A 103 -7.36 1.77 -4.96
N PHE A 104 -6.80 0.86 -4.19
CA PHE A 104 -5.59 1.13 -3.41
C PHE A 104 -4.41 1.47 -4.33
N MET A 105 -4.17 0.67 -5.37
CA MET A 105 -3.10 0.91 -6.33
C MET A 105 -3.21 2.28 -6.99
N GLU A 106 -4.40 2.65 -7.42
CA GLU A 106 -4.65 3.97 -8.01
C GLU A 106 -4.42 5.09 -7.00
N GLY A 107 -4.91 4.91 -5.78
CA GLY A 107 -4.86 5.93 -4.73
C GLY A 107 -3.46 6.24 -4.22
N ILE A 108 -2.59 5.26 -4.11
CA ILE A 108 -1.22 5.49 -3.63
C ILE A 108 -0.38 6.30 -4.62
N MET A 109 -0.77 6.31 -5.89
CA MET A 109 -0.10 7.08 -6.95
C MET A 109 -0.81 8.40 -7.26
N SER A 110 -1.94 8.66 -6.65
CA SER A 110 -2.73 9.87 -6.88
C SER A 110 -2.11 11.07 -6.16
N GLU A 111 -2.13 12.23 -6.83
CA GLU A 111 -1.77 13.51 -6.20
C GLU A 111 -2.77 13.91 -5.11
N LYS A 112 -4.02 13.45 -5.24
CA LYS A 112 -5.06 13.70 -4.24
C LYS A 112 -4.91 12.74 -3.08
N THR A 113 -5.15 13.24 -1.88
CA THR A 113 -5.16 12.42 -0.68
C THR A 113 -6.54 11.80 -0.48
N LEU A 114 -6.58 10.46 -0.46
CA LEU A 114 -7.78 9.69 -0.17
C LEU A 114 -7.70 9.15 1.26
N ARG A 115 -8.79 9.33 2.01
CA ARG A 115 -8.87 8.79 3.37
C ARG A 115 -9.81 7.61 3.41
N VAL A 116 -9.31 6.49 3.94
CA VAL A 116 -10.12 5.30 4.20
C VAL A 116 -10.48 5.31 5.67
N ARG A 117 -11.74 5.60 5.97
CA ARG A 117 -12.21 5.68 7.34
C ARG A 117 -12.70 4.31 7.81
N ARG A 118 -12.44 4.05 9.09
CA ARG A 118 -12.98 2.87 9.74
C ARG A 118 -14.50 2.94 9.77
N ARG A 119 -15.17 1.86 9.34
CA ARG A 119 -16.62 1.75 9.49
C ARG A 119 -16.97 1.60 10.96
N LYS A 120 -17.90 2.42 11.40
CA LYS A 120 -18.56 2.19 12.69
C LYS A 120 -19.50 1.01 12.49
N SER A 121 -19.25 -0.04 13.20
CA SER A 121 -20.17 -1.18 13.24
C SER A 121 -21.36 -0.88 14.14
#